data_dfa7a531ada00691f4d72376ba68fc7d
#
_entry.id   dfa7a531ada00691f4d72376ba68fc7d
#
_cell.length_a   1.000
_cell.length_b   1.000
_cell.length_c   1.000
_cell.angle_alpha   90.00
_cell.angle_beta   90.00
_cell.angle_gamma   90.00
#
_symmetry.space_group_name_H-M   'P 1'
#
loop_
_entity.id
_entity.type
_entity.pdbx_description
1 polymer ?
#
loop_
_entity_poly.entity_id
_entity_poly.type
_entity_poly.pdbx_seq_one_letter_code
_entity_poly.pdbx_strand_id
1 'polypeptide(L)'
;MKVVAFYLFGFLLLCSLWSCGERSASASTVSNEASLPLSKTKINGVSFVASRTVVSQKHINPVLSVHANYAAVMPFGFIRDLTNPEINFNSSRQWYGETRAGAGQYIDSLHKNGIKIMLKPQVWIWDGKFTGYLKMTSEEDWLKLEQSYRNFIIEYAELAAEKEVELFCIGTELEQFIVHRPAFWKAVIKEIRAIYTGKLTYAANWDEYKRVPFWESLDYIGVDAYFPVALSKTPTIDEASKGWKRWCEDLEAFSEVKQKQILFTEYGYRSVDFAGKEPWRSDREMNSVNLEAQNSTMQALFDSVWEKEWFAGGFLWKWFINHEEVGGTNNSQFTPQNKPVEQIIRKHYKNFN
;
A
#
# COMPACT_ATOMS: atom_id res chain seq x y z
N MET A 1 55.24 -39.30 34.85
CA MET A 1 56.61 -39.48 34.32
C MET A 1 56.98 -38.28 33.45
N LYS A 2 57.95 -37.52 33.93
CA LYS A 2 59.06 -36.84 33.19
C LYS A 2 58.65 -35.82 32.11
N VAL A 3 59.14 -34.61 31.96
CA VAL A 3 60.17 -33.76 32.62
C VAL A 3 60.11 -32.44 31.85
N VAL A 4 59.94 -31.35 32.52
CA VAL A 4 60.77 -30.13 32.71
C VAL A 4 61.80 -29.80 31.61
N ALA A 5 61.76 -28.58 31.11
CA ALA A 5 62.93 -27.71 30.98
C ALA A 5 62.59 -26.23 30.80
N PHE A 6 63.07 -25.48 31.73
CA PHE A 6 63.32 -24.04 31.76
C PHE A 6 64.44 -23.62 30.81
N TYR A 7 64.41 -22.38 30.30
CA TYR A 7 65.61 -21.52 30.27
C TYR A 7 65.23 -20.02 30.31
N LEU A 8 65.76 -19.36 31.32
CA LEU A 8 65.96 -17.93 31.54
C LEU A 8 67.20 -17.42 30.81
N PHE A 9 67.23 -16.15 30.52
CA PHE A 9 68.35 -15.15 30.55
C PHE A 9 68.05 -14.08 29.52
N GLY A 10 68.18 -12.81 29.72
CA GLY A 10 68.85 -12.00 30.71
C GLY A 10 68.73 -10.51 30.40
N PHE A 11 68.85 -9.77 31.37
CA PHE A 11 68.89 -8.31 31.60
C PHE A 11 69.79 -7.52 30.65
N LEU A 12 69.35 -6.30 30.24
CA LEU A 12 70.27 -5.14 30.25
C LEU A 12 69.45 -3.84 30.27
N LEU A 13 69.64 -3.10 31.35
CA LEU A 13 69.23 -1.70 31.55
C LEU A 13 70.18 -0.77 30.79
N LEU A 14 69.68 0.31 30.22
CA LEU A 14 70.34 1.58 30.08
C LEU A 14 69.37 2.75 30.15
N CYS A 15 69.51 3.56 31.15
CA CYS A 15 68.89 4.87 31.35
C CYS A 15 69.51 5.92 30.42
N SER A 16 68.70 6.85 29.88
CA SER A 16 69.01 8.28 29.98
C SER A 16 68.00 9.19 29.28
N LEU A 17 67.53 10.13 30.07
CA LEU A 17 67.35 11.57 29.85
C LEU A 17 66.14 12.10 29.07
N TRP A 18 65.25 12.66 29.79
CA TRP A 18 64.42 13.84 29.68
C TRP A 18 64.39 14.62 28.34
N SER A 19 63.20 14.78 27.77
CA SER A 19 62.84 16.04 27.15
C SER A 19 61.33 16.23 27.28
N CYS A 20 60.89 17.33 27.84
CA CYS A 20 59.54 17.82 27.84
C CYS A 20 59.10 18.13 26.39
N GLY A 21 58.02 17.55 25.94
CA GLY A 21 57.35 17.89 24.71
C GLY A 21 55.84 17.83 24.94
N GLU A 22 55.17 18.95 24.71
CA GLU A 22 53.75 19.18 24.86
C GLU A 22 52.92 18.07 24.15
N ARG A 23 52.02 17.45 24.92
CA ARG A 23 51.02 16.56 24.34
C ARG A 23 49.94 17.39 23.65
N SER A 24 50.02 17.49 22.33
CA SER A 24 48.86 17.78 21.52
C SER A 24 47.87 16.61 21.65
N ALA A 25 46.71 16.88 22.19
CA ALA A 25 45.59 15.96 22.17
C ALA A 25 45.15 15.79 20.72
N SER A 26 45.47 14.64 20.12
CA SER A 26 44.84 14.22 18.87
C SER A 26 43.37 13.90 19.17
N ALA A 27 42.51 14.84 18.83
CA ALA A 27 41.07 14.59 18.72
C ALA A 27 40.88 13.49 17.68
N SER A 28 40.40 12.32 18.12
CA SER A 28 39.85 11.32 17.23
C SER A 28 38.67 11.94 16.51
N THR A 29 38.83 12.27 15.23
CA THR A 29 37.74 12.57 14.34
C THR A 29 36.91 11.31 14.22
N VAL A 30 35.81 11.28 14.98
CA VAL A 30 34.69 10.42 14.68
C VAL A 30 34.21 10.88 13.30
N SER A 31 34.49 10.08 12.30
CA SER A 31 33.86 10.25 10.98
C SER A 31 32.36 10.13 11.19
N ASN A 32 31.67 11.26 11.22
CA ASN A 32 30.25 11.29 10.94
C ASN A 32 30.09 10.73 9.51
N GLU A 33 29.77 9.45 9.41
CA GLU A 33 29.12 8.96 8.20
C GLU A 33 27.85 9.76 8.06
N ALA A 34 27.89 10.79 7.21
CA ALA A 34 26.73 11.52 6.81
C ALA A 34 25.82 10.50 6.12
N SER A 35 24.81 10.02 6.84
CA SER A 35 23.69 9.31 6.25
C SER A 35 23.17 10.20 5.13
N LEU A 36 23.21 9.69 3.89
CA LEU A 36 22.59 10.34 2.76
C LEU A 36 21.17 10.75 3.14
N PRO A 37 20.72 11.97 2.84
CA PRO A 37 19.35 12.36 3.16
C PRO A 37 18.42 11.37 2.49
N LEU A 38 17.70 10.58 3.27
CA LEU A 38 16.67 9.68 2.81
C LEU A 38 15.71 10.49 1.93
N SER A 39 15.48 10.03 0.73
CA SER A 39 14.52 10.65 -0.18
C SER A 39 13.17 10.78 0.54
N LYS A 40 12.70 12.01 0.74
CA LYS A 40 11.39 12.28 1.35
C LYS A 40 10.24 11.86 0.43
N THR A 41 10.53 11.46 -0.80
CA THR A 41 9.52 11.11 -1.80
C THR A 41 8.78 9.84 -1.39
N LYS A 42 7.47 9.96 -1.23
CA LYS A 42 6.55 8.86 -0.93
C LYS A 42 5.70 8.52 -2.16
N ILE A 43 5.11 7.34 -2.17
CA ILE A 43 4.02 7.01 -3.09
C ILE A 43 2.79 7.79 -2.64
N ASN A 44 2.48 8.87 -3.35
CA ASN A 44 1.33 9.74 -3.14
C ASN A 44 0.27 9.37 -4.18
N GLY A 45 -0.44 8.28 -3.96
CA GLY A 45 -1.33 7.66 -4.93
C GLY A 45 -2.80 8.00 -4.74
N VAL A 46 -3.57 7.87 -5.83
CA VAL A 46 -5.04 7.87 -5.80
C VAL A 46 -5.56 6.58 -6.39
N SER A 47 -6.59 5.98 -5.78
CA SER A 47 -7.33 4.85 -6.37
C SER A 47 -8.28 5.39 -7.44
N PHE A 48 -7.84 5.32 -8.69
CA PHE A 48 -8.50 5.91 -9.86
C PHE A 48 -9.62 5.01 -10.36
N VAL A 49 -10.86 5.34 -9.99
CA VAL A 49 -12.03 4.47 -10.17
C VAL A 49 -12.33 4.24 -11.64
N ALA A 50 -12.56 2.98 -12.00
CA ALA A 50 -13.01 2.59 -13.34
C ALA A 50 -14.35 3.23 -13.69
N SER A 51 -14.55 3.57 -14.96
CA SER A 51 -15.78 4.15 -15.48
C SER A 51 -16.16 3.58 -16.85
N ARG A 52 -17.29 4.02 -17.36
CA ARG A 52 -17.76 3.66 -18.72
C ARG A 52 -17.04 4.44 -19.81
N THR A 53 -16.37 5.53 -19.47
CA THR A 53 -15.77 6.49 -20.40
C THR A 53 -14.29 6.30 -20.57
N VAL A 54 -13.80 6.66 -21.76
CA VAL A 54 -12.37 6.82 -22.05
C VAL A 54 -11.81 7.98 -21.25
N VAL A 55 -10.65 7.81 -20.65
CA VAL A 55 -9.95 8.87 -19.92
C VAL A 55 -9.29 9.84 -20.89
N SER A 56 -9.42 11.14 -20.60
CA SER A 56 -8.80 12.23 -21.33
C SER A 56 -8.10 13.20 -20.38
N GLN A 57 -7.41 14.21 -20.92
CA GLN A 57 -6.63 15.16 -20.12
C GLN A 57 -7.46 15.85 -19.02
N LYS A 58 -8.74 16.16 -19.27
CA LYS A 58 -9.61 16.77 -18.26
C LYS A 58 -9.77 15.93 -16.98
N HIS A 59 -9.70 14.59 -17.13
CA HIS A 59 -9.80 13.65 -16.01
C HIS A 59 -8.47 13.49 -15.24
N ILE A 60 -7.34 13.79 -15.92
CA ILE A 60 -5.99 13.70 -15.31
C ILE A 60 -5.62 15.00 -14.59
N ASN A 61 -6.03 16.16 -15.10
CA ASN A 61 -5.69 17.45 -14.50
C ASN A 61 -6.00 17.54 -13.00
N PRO A 62 -7.15 17.07 -12.48
CA PRO A 62 -7.42 17.05 -11.05
C PRO A 62 -6.46 16.17 -10.24
N VAL A 63 -6.01 15.03 -10.81
CA VAL A 63 -5.01 14.15 -10.18
C VAL A 63 -3.66 14.86 -10.04
N LEU A 64 -3.24 15.57 -11.09
CA LEU A 64 -2.04 16.42 -11.05
C LEU A 64 -2.18 17.56 -10.03
N SER A 65 -3.38 18.15 -9.94
CA SER A 65 -3.62 19.30 -9.06
C SER A 65 -3.51 18.96 -7.57
N VAL A 66 -3.74 17.72 -7.18
CA VAL A 66 -3.53 17.25 -5.80
C VAL A 66 -2.11 16.74 -5.56
N HIS A 67 -1.20 16.91 -6.54
CA HIS A 67 0.18 16.45 -6.48
C HIS A 67 0.32 14.93 -6.30
N ALA A 68 -0.61 14.13 -6.83
CA ALA A 68 -0.45 12.68 -6.86
C ALA A 68 0.66 12.33 -7.88
N ASN A 69 1.57 11.45 -7.47
CA ASN A 69 2.65 10.91 -8.32
C ASN A 69 2.38 9.46 -8.75
N TYR A 70 1.34 8.84 -8.20
CA TYR A 70 0.86 7.50 -8.55
C TYR A 70 -0.66 7.47 -8.71
N ALA A 71 -1.14 6.51 -9.50
CA ALA A 71 -2.56 6.14 -9.55
C ALA A 71 -2.72 4.61 -9.54
N ALA A 72 -3.67 4.10 -8.76
CA ALA A 72 -4.07 2.71 -8.87
C ALA A 72 -5.14 2.59 -9.95
N VAL A 73 -4.85 1.82 -11.00
CA VAL A 73 -5.81 1.44 -12.05
C VAL A 73 -6.37 0.08 -11.71
N MET A 74 -7.70 -0.02 -11.62
CA MET A 74 -8.40 -1.15 -11.02
C MET A 74 -9.36 -1.80 -12.04
N PRO A 75 -8.88 -2.74 -12.88
CA PRO A 75 -9.78 -3.60 -13.65
C PRO A 75 -10.46 -4.63 -12.74
N PHE A 76 -11.61 -5.17 -13.18
CA PHE A 76 -12.40 -6.07 -12.35
C PHE A 76 -12.63 -7.44 -12.98
N GLY A 77 -12.60 -8.46 -12.13
CA GLY A 77 -13.21 -9.76 -12.35
C GLY A 77 -14.46 -9.91 -11.47
N PHE A 78 -15.48 -10.59 -11.94
CA PHE A 78 -16.76 -10.74 -11.25
C PHE A 78 -17.05 -12.20 -10.95
N ILE A 79 -17.38 -12.49 -9.69
CA ILE A 79 -17.85 -13.79 -9.22
C ILE A 79 -19.33 -13.64 -8.82
N ARG A 80 -20.14 -14.65 -9.13
CA ARG A 80 -21.56 -14.61 -8.84
C ARG A 80 -21.88 -14.60 -7.34
N ASP A 81 -21.22 -15.47 -6.59
CA ASP A 81 -21.36 -15.60 -5.13
C ASP A 81 -20.09 -16.23 -4.54
N LEU A 82 -19.99 -16.27 -3.21
CA LEU A 82 -18.79 -16.72 -2.48
C LEU A 82 -18.42 -18.20 -2.69
N THR A 83 -19.30 -19.00 -3.27
CA THR A 83 -19.09 -20.43 -3.53
C THR A 83 -18.89 -20.76 -5.00
N ASN A 84 -19.01 -19.76 -5.88
CA ASN A 84 -18.80 -19.93 -7.31
C ASN A 84 -17.30 -19.82 -7.64
N PRO A 85 -16.69 -20.82 -8.33
CA PRO A 85 -15.26 -20.79 -8.63
C PRO A 85 -14.89 -19.99 -9.88
N GLU A 86 -15.86 -19.43 -10.61
CA GLU A 86 -15.63 -18.79 -11.91
C GLU A 86 -15.55 -17.28 -11.81
N ILE A 87 -14.45 -16.70 -12.30
CA ILE A 87 -14.23 -15.27 -12.44
C ILE A 87 -14.51 -14.86 -13.89
N ASN A 88 -15.49 -13.99 -14.07
CA ASN A 88 -15.83 -13.42 -15.37
C ASN A 88 -15.17 -12.05 -15.52
N PHE A 89 -14.35 -11.88 -16.54
CA PHE A 89 -13.64 -10.63 -16.82
C PHE A 89 -13.55 -10.37 -18.33
N ASN A 90 -13.23 -9.15 -18.72
CA ASN A 90 -13.15 -8.70 -20.11
C ASN A 90 -14.45 -8.97 -20.94
N SER A 91 -15.60 -8.96 -20.27
CA SER A 91 -16.89 -9.17 -20.93
C SER A 91 -17.45 -7.86 -21.49
N SER A 92 -18.29 -7.95 -22.52
CA SER A 92 -18.96 -6.80 -23.13
C SER A 92 -19.96 -6.07 -22.19
N ARG A 93 -20.26 -6.65 -21.03
CA ARG A 93 -21.16 -6.07 -20.02
C ARG A 93 -20.46 -5.19 -19.00
N GLN A 94 -19.13 -5.28 -18.93
CA GLN A 94 -18.32 -4.50 -18.00
C GLN A 94 -18.20 -3.05 -18.46
N TRP A 95 -17.95 -2.17 -17.51
CA TRP A 95 -17.55 -0.81 -17.82
C TRP A 95 -16.20 -0.81 -18.53
N TYR A 96 -15.98 0.16 -19.40
CA TYR A 96 -14.76 0.23 -20.19
C TYR A 96 -13.49 0.16 -19.31
N GLY A 97 -13.41 1.00 -18.26
CA GLY A 97 -12.26 1.02 -17.35
C GLY A 97 -12.06 -0.25 -16.49
N GLU A 98 -13.05 -1.15 -16.44
CA GLU A 98 -12.94 -2.44 -15.74
C GLU A 98 -12.31 -3.53 -16.61
N THR A 99 -12.16 -3.30 -17.91
CA THR A 99 -11.59 -4.24 -18.87
C THR A 99 -10.10 -4.03 -19.07
N ARG A 100 -9.40 -5.03 -19.65
CA ARG A 100 -8.00 -4.90 -20.07
C ARG A 100 -7.79 -3.69 -21.00
N ALA A 101 -8.66 -3.53 -22.01
CA ALA A 101 -8.55 -2.45 -22.98
C ALA A 101 -8.68 -1.07 -22.30
N GLY A 102 -9.65 -0.91 -21.41
CA GLY A 102 -9.85 0.33 -20.65
C GLY A 102 -8.73 0.60 -19.67
N ALA A 103 -8.30 -0.41 -18.92
CA ALA A 103 -7.14 -0.30 -18.02
C ALA A 103 -5.88 0.13 -18.78
N GLY A 104 -5.60 -0.46 -19.94
CA GLY A 104 -4.47 -0.08 -20.79
C GLY A 104 -4.55 1.37 -21.24
N GLN A 105 -5.73 1.85 -21.67
CA GLN A 105 -5.93 3.25 -22.05
C GLN A 105 -5.76 4.23 -20.86
N TYR A 106 -6.22 3.84 -19.67
CA TYR A 106 -6.05 4.64 -18.46
C TYR A 106 -4.56 4.75 -18.09
N ILE A 107 -3.82 3.64 -18.11
CA ILE A 107 -2.37 3.59 -17.88
C ILE A 107 -1.65 4.53 -18.85
N ASP A 108 -1.89 4.40 -20.16
CA ASP A 108 -1.25 5.24 -21.18
C ASP A 108 -1.49 6.74 -20.94
N SER A 109 -2.74 7.10 -20.55
CA SER A 109 -3.09 8.50 -20.28
C SER A 109 -2.42 9.04 -19.03
N LEU A 110 -2.30 8.25 -17.97
CA LEU A 110 -1.64 8.62 -16.73
C LEU A 110 -0.12 8.71 -16.91
N HIS A 111 0.51 7.70 -17.54
CA HIS A 111 1.94 7.70 -17.86
C HIS A 111 2.36 8.90 -18.72
N LYS A 112 1.56 9.27 -19.74
CA LYS A 112 1.79 10.46 -20.54
C LYS A 112 1.90 11.73 -19.73
N ASN A 113 1.32 11.77 -18.55
CA ASN A 113 1.34 12.89 -17.61
C ASN A 113 2.34 12.71 -16.46
N GLY A 114 3.23 11.72 -16.53
CA GLY A 114 4.25 11.46 -15.53
C GLY A 114 3.73 10.82 -14.24
N ILE A 115 2.50 10.31 -14.24
CA ILE A 115 1.90 9.60 -13.10
C ILE A 115 2.24 8.12 -13.22
N LYS A 116 2.93 7.57 -12.22
CA LYS A 116 3.27 6.16 -12.11
C LYS A 116 2.05 5.33 -11.73
N ILE A 117 2.08 4.04 -12.05
CA ILE A 117 0.90 3.17 -11.91
C ILE A 117 1.11 2.05 -10.90
N MET A 118 0.09 1.82 -10.08
CA MET A 118 -0.19 0.51 -9.51
C MET A 118 -1.34 -0.13 -10.31
N LEU A 119 -1.08 -1.20 -11.04
CA LEU A 119 -2.17 -1.98 -11.61
C LEU A 119 -2.69 -2.95 -10.54
N LYS A 120 -3.95 -2.77 -10.13
CA LYS A 120 -4.59 -3.47 -9.00
C LYS A 120 -5.88 -4.17 -9.46
N PRO A 121 -5.81 -5.33 -10.14
CA PRO A 121 -6.99 -6.09 -10.52
C PRO A 121 -7.76 -6.53 -9.27
N GLN A 122 -9.07 -6.31 -9.26
CA GLN A 122 -9.94 -6.64 -8.12
C GLN A 122 -10.99 -7.66 -8.51
N VAL A 123 -11.39 -8.50 -7.55
CA VAL A 123 -12.53 -9.39 -7.68
C VAL A 123 -13.72 -8.78 -6.97
N TRP A 124 -14.89 -8.77 -7.62
CA TRP A 124 -16.14 -8.31 -7.06
C TRP A 124 -17.16 -9.45 -6.97
N ILE A 125 -17.79 -9.58 -5.81
CA ILE A 125 -18.88 -10.52 -5.61
C ILE A 125 -20.21 -9.81 -5.92
N TRP A 126 -21.03 -10.36 -6.83
CA TRP A 126 -22.25 -9.70 -7.31
C TRP A 126 -23.25 -9.36 -6.20
N ASP A 127 -23.34 -10.19 -5.17
CA ASP A 127 -24.23 -9.95 -4.03
C ASP A 127 -23.66 -8.94 -3.02
N GLY A 128 -22.47 -8.37 -3.30
CA GLY A 128 -21.82 -7.34 -2.49
C GLY A 128 -21.20 -7.85 -1.21
N LYS A 129 -21.00 -9.17 -1.07
CA LYS A 129 -20.29 -9.75 0.07
C LYS A 129 -18.80 -9.49 -0.01
N PHE A 130 -18.18 -9.51 1.16
CA PHE A 130 -16.73 -9.31 1.30
C PHE A 130 -15.95 -10.48 0.68
N THR A 131 -15.01 -10.13 -0.21
CA THR A 131 -14.20 -11.11 -0.97
C THR A 131 -13.31 -11.98 -0.09
N GLY A 132 -12.93 -11.49 1.09
CA GLY A 132 -12.17 -12.24 2.08
C GLY A 132 -12.83 -13.54 2.53
N TYR A 133 -14.13 -13.67 2.35
CA TYR A 133 -14.89 -14.90 2.67
C TYR A 133 -14.96 -15.91 1.53
N LEU A 134 -14.36 -15.63 0.36
CA LEU A 134 -14.37 -16.53 -0.80
C LEU A 134 -13.70 -17.87 -0.45
N LYS A 135 -14.52 -18.91 -0.39
CA LYS A 135 -14.07 -20.24 0.05
C LYS A 135 -14.85 -21.34 -0.66
N MET A 136 -14.13 -22.28 -1.25
CA MET A 136 -14.72 -23.46 -1.86
C MET A 136 -14.91 -24.59 -0.85
N THR A 137 -15.87 -25.46 -1.11
CA THR A 137 -16.22 -26.58 -0.24
C THR A 137 -15.70 -27.93 -0.74
N SER A 138 -15.30 -28.01 -2.01
CA SER A 138 -14.74 -29.22 -2.63
C SER A 138 -13.36 -28.94 -3.24
N GLU A 139 -12.53 -29.96 -3.36
CA GLU A 139 -11.23 -29.84 -4.05
C GLU A 139 -11.41 -29.51 -5.53
N GLU A 140 -12.44 -30.07 -6.16
CA GLU A 140 -12.77 -29.77 -7.55
C GLU A 140 -13.04 -28.28 -7.77
N ASP A 141 -13.84 -27.64 -6.90
CA ASP A 141 -14.12 -26.21 -7.00
C ASP A 141 -12.92 -25.34 -6.65
N TRP A 142 -12.06 -25.78 -5.70
CA TRP A 142 -10.79 -25.11 -5.45
C TRP A 142 -9.90 -25.10 -6.69
N LEU A 143 -9.74 -26.21 -7.39
CA LEU A 143 -8.94 -26.29 -8.62
C LEU A 143 -9.54 -25.43 -9.73
N LYS A 144 -10.87 -25.36 -9.85
CA LYS A 144 -11.55 -24.45 -10.79
C LYS A 144 -11.28 -22.98 -10.45
N LEU A 145 -11.39 -22.60 -9.17
CA LEU A 145 -11.09 -21.24 -8.72
C LEU A 145 -9.63 -20.86 -8.97
N GLU A 146 -8.69 -21.76 -8.64
CA GLU A 146 -7.27 -21.55 -8.91
C GLU A 146 -7.02 -21.30 -10.40
N GLN A 147 -7.57 -22.13 -11.30
CA GLN A 147 -7.41 -21.94 -12.73
C GLN A 147 -8.06 -20.66 -13.22
N SER A 148 -9.25 -20.33 -12.72
CA SER A 148 -9.99 -19.13 -13.09
C SER A 148 -9.26 -17.87 -12.63
N TYR A 149 -8.78 -17.86 -11.38
CA TYR A 149 -7.97 -16.74 -10.83
C TYR A 149 -6.64 -16.59 -11.56
N ARG A 150 -5.96 -17.71 -11.86
CA ARG A 150 -4.72 -17.70 -12.63
C ARG A 150 -4.94 -17.03 -14.00
N ASN A 151 -5.99 -17.41 -14.73
CA ASN A 151 -6.31 -16.80 -16.02
C ASN A 151 -6.54 -15.28 -15.88
N PHE A 152 -7.29 -14.87 -14.86
CA PHE A 152 -7.57 -13.47 -14.58
C PHE A 152 -6.30 -12.68 -14.25
N ILE A 153 -5.47 -13.16 -13.31
CA ILE A 153 -4.34 -12.36 -12.82
C ILE A 153 -3.16 -12.34 -13.81
N ILE A 154 -2.95 -13.41 -14.57
CA ILE A 154 -1.91 -13.47 -15.60
C ILE A 154 -2.23 -12.53 -16.76
N GLU A 155 -3.48 -12.44 -17.20
CA GLU A 155 -3.94 -11.45 -18.20
C GLU A 155 -3.48 -10.03 -17.84
N TYR A 156 -3.60 -9.66 -16.55
CA TYR A 156 -3.20 -8.34 -16.09
C TYR A 156 -1.71 -8.24 -15.75
N ALA A 157 -1.02 -9.32 -15.44
CA ALA A 157 0.44 -9.34 -15.33
C ALA A 157 1.09 -9.09 -16.70
N GLU A 158 0.53 -9.67 -17.78
CA GLU A 158 0.92 -9.39 -19.17
C GLU A 158 0.66 -7.92 -19.53
N LEU A 159 -0.49 -7.36 -19.15
CA LEU A 159 -0.76 -5.93 -19.36
C LEU A 159 0.23 -5.05 -18.59
N ALA A 160 0.57 -5.43 -17.34
CA ALA A 160 1.53 -4.69 -16.54
C ALA A 160 2.93 -4.69 -17.20
N ALA A 161 3.36 -5.82 -17.77
CA ALA A 161 4.60 -5.90 -18.52
C ALA A 161 4.56 -5.11 -19.83
N GLU A 162 3.46 -5.24 -20.60
CA GLU A 162 3.25 -4.50 -21.86
C GLU A 162 3.29 -2.99 -21.68
N LYS A 163 2.70 -2.50 -20.58
CA LYS A 163 2.57 -1.08 -20.27
C LYS A 163 3.68 -0.54 -19.35
N GLU A 164 4.69 -1.33 -19.05
CA GLU A 164 5.80 -0.96 -18.17
C GLU A 164 5.34 -0.38 -16.82
N VAL A 165 4.29 -0.95 -16.26
CA VAL A 165 3.70 -0.52 -14.97
C VAL A 165 4.74 -0.67 -13.85
N GLU A 166 4.82 0.27 -12.94
CA GLU A 166 5.83 0.28 -11.87
C GLU A 166 5.50 -0.66 -10.72
N LEU A 167 4.22 -0.88 -10.44
CA LEU A 167 3.75 -1.70 -9.33
C LEU A 167 2.55 -2.55 -9.74
N PHE A 168 2.59 -3.84 -9.47
CA PHE A 168 1.48 -4.75 -9.73
C PHE A 168 0.99 -5.38 -8.43
N CYS A 169 -0.31 -5.24 -8.15
CA CYS A 169 -0.99 -5.86 -7.02
C CYS A 169 -1.59 -7.19 -7.45
N ILE A 170 -1.08 -8.28 -6.86
CA ILE A 170 -1.43 -9.64 -7.29
C ILE A 170 -2.75 -10.17 -6.71
N GLY A 171 -3.42 -9.41 -5.86
CA GLY A 171 -4.71 -9.78 -5.26
C GLY A 171 -5.11 -8.79 -4.17
N THR A 172 -6.40 -8.71 -3.88
CA THR A 172 -6.99 -7.80 -2.91
C THR A 172 -7.94 -8.54 -2.00
N GLU A 173 -7.64 -8.55 -0.68
CA GLU A 173 -8.53 -9.04 0.38
C GLU A 173 -9.12 -10.44 0.12
N LEU A 174 -8.27 -11.42 -0.24
CA LEU A 174 -8.68 -12.80 -0.54
C LEU A 174 -8.29 -13.76 0.58
N GLU A 175 -8.51 -13.39 1.84
CA GLU A 175 -7.99 -14.06 3.03
C GLU A 175 -8.23 -15.58 3.02
N GLN A 176 -9.47 -16.03 2.82
CA GLN A 176 -9.77 -17.46 2.83
C GLN A 176 -9.07 -18.21 1.69
N PHE A 177 -8.91 -17.57 0.54
CA PHE A 177 -8.22 -18.18 -0.58
C PHE A 177 -6.71 -18.29 -0.34
N ILE A 178 -6.06 -17.25 0.19
CA ILE A 178 -4.61 -17.30 0.45
C ILE A 178 -4.24 -18.30 1.56
N VAL A 179 -5.09 -18.41 2.60
CA VAL A 179 -4.86 -19.31 3.73
C VAL A 179 -5.07 -20.76 3.33
N HIS A 180 -6.09 -21.08 2.55
CA HIS A 180 -6.41 -22.45 2.15
C HIS A 180 -5.56 -22.98 1.00
N ARG A 181 -5.03 -22.10 0.15
CA ARG A 181 -4.31 -22.48 -1.09
C ARG A 181 -2.91 -21.84 -1.20
N PRO A 182 -2.06 -21.89 -0.17
CA PRO A 182 -0.76 -21.22 -0.18
C PRO A 182 0.21 -21.74 -1.26
N ALA A 183 0.08 -23.02 -1.66
CA ALA A 183 0.90 -23.60 -2.74
C ALA A 183 0.55 -22.97 -4.10
N PHE A 184 -0.74 -22.78 -4.38
CA PHE A 184 -1.20 -22.08 -5.58
C PHE A 184 -0.62 -20.65 -5.64
N TRP A 185 -0.73 -19.88 -4.54
CA TRP A 185 -0.22 -18.52 -4.49
C TRP A 185 1.28 -18.43 -4.73
N LYS A 186 2.07 -19.35 -4.18
CA LYS A 186 3.51 -19.43 -4.46
C LYS A 186 3.80 -19.72 -5.95
N ALA A 187 3.02 -20.60 -6.56
CA ALA A 187 3.18 -20.95 -7.98
C ALA A 187 2.80 -19.77 -8.88
N VAL A 188 1.67 -19.11 -8.65
CA VAL A 188 1.23 -17.98 -9.48
C VAL A 188 2.13 -16.75 -9.32
N ILE A 189 2.66 -16.47 -8.12
CA ILE A 189 3.66 -15.42 -7.92
C ILE A 189 4.92 -15.68 -8.76
N LYS A 190 5.40 -16.92 -8.77
CA LYS A 190 6.56 -17.30 -9.59
C LYS A 190 6.28 -17.11 -11.10
N GLU A 191 5.07 -17.44 -11.54
CA GLU A 191 4.65 -17.24 -12.93
C GLU A 191 4.57 -15.75 -13.28
N ILE A 192 3.96 -14.94 -12.42
CA ILE A 192 3.91 -13.47 -12.57
C ILE A 192 5.33 -12.89 -12.68
N ARG A 193 6.26 -13.32 -11.82
CA ARG A 193 7.67 -12.87 -11.87
C ARG A 193 8.39 -13.24 -13.16
N ALA A 194 7.99 -14.29 -13.86
CA ALA A 194 8.55 -14.65 -15.16
C ALA A 194 8.05 -13.74 -16.30
N ILE A 195 6.90 -13.10 -16.13
CA ILE A 195 6.26 -12.21 -17.10
C ILE A 195 6.59 -10.73 -16.80
N TYR A 196 6.52 -10.35 -15.54
CA TYR A 196 6.59 -8.96 -15.08
C TYR A 196 7.75 -8.75 -14.11
N THR A 197 8.64 -7.81 -14.44
CA THR A 197 9.87 -7.52 -13.71
C THR A 197 9.77 -6.36 -12.71
N GLY A 198 8.65 -5.62 -12.71
CA GLY A 198 8.40 -4.50 -11.79
C GLY A 198 8.13 -4.96 -10.35
N LYS A 199 7.73 -4.02 -9.51
CA LYS A 199 7.43 -4.28 -8.09
C LYS A 199 6.12 -5.02 -7.91
N LEU A 200 6.07 -5.96 -6.93
CA LEU A 200 4.85 -6.69 -6.58
C LEU A 200 4.40 -6.38 -5.17
N THR A 201 3.10 -6.35 -4.98
CA THR A 201 2.43 -6.34 -3.67
C THR A 201 1.15 -7.18 -3.70
N TYR A 202 0.59 -7.45 -2.54
CA TYR A 202 -0.77 -7.97 -2.31
C TYR A 202 -1.47 -6.97 -1.39
N ALA A 203 -2.74 -6.69 -1.59
CA ALA A 203 -3.52 -5.79 -0.76
C ALA A 203 -4.28 -6.60 0.30
N ALA A 204 -3.72 -6.68 1.49
CA ALA A 204 -4.35 -7.35 2.63
C ALA A 204 -5.25 -6.39 3.40
N ASN A 205 -6.40 -6.85 3.89
CA ASN A 205 -7.21 -6.05 4.79
C ASN A 205 -6.41 -5.67 6.07
N TRP A 206 -6.78 -4.57 6.74
CA TRP A 206 -6.09 -4.03 7.92
C TRP A 206 -5.91 -5.02 9.07
N ASP A 207 -6.76 -6.03 9.18
CA ASP A 207 -6.68 -7.11 10.18
C ASP A 207 -6.14 -8.44 9.61
N GLU A 208 -5.87 -8.53 8.29
CA GLU A 208 -5.38 -9.71 7.59
C GLU A 208 -3.86 -9.76 7.44
N TYR A 209 -3.19 -8.61 7.27
CA TYR A 209 -1.81 -8.51 6.76
C TYR A 209 -0.78 -9.37 7.51
N LYS A 210 -0.98 -9.65 8.80
CA LYS A 210 -0.10 -10.52 9.59
C LYS A 210 -0.22 -12.01 9.23
N ARG A 211 -1.31 -12.42 8.57
CA ARG A 211 -1.62 -13.81 8.19
C ARG A 211 -1.25 -14.18 6.76
N VAL A 212 -0.83 -13.22 5.95
CA VAL A 212 -0.43 -13.48 4.55
C VAL A 212 0.87 -14.29 4.50
N PRO A 213 0.88 -15.48 3.83
CA PRO A 213 1.98 -16.44 3.96
C PRO A 213 3.13 -16.25 2.97
N PHE A 214 3.14 -15.20 2.14
CA PHE A 214 4.08 -15.04 1.02
C PHE A 214 4.71 -13.65 0.90
N TRP A 215 4.76 -12.84 1.97
CA TRP A 215 5.39 -11.52 1.92
C TRP A 215 6.83 -11.53 1.44
N GLU A 216 7.57 -12.62 1.72
CA GLU A 216 8.97 -12.79 1.29
C GLU A 216 9.13 -12.74 -0.24
N SER A 217 8.09 -13.12 -0.99
CA SER A 217 8.07 -13.16 -2.47
C SER A 217 7.66 -11.82 -3.10
N LEU A 218 7.22 -10.84 -2.29
CA LEU A 218 6.74 -9.53 -2.73
C LEU A 218 7.70 -8.41 -2.36
N ASP A 219 7.56 -7.25 -2.96
CA ASP A 219 8.44 -6.08 -2.72
C ASP A 219 7.94 -5.19 -1.59
N TYR A 220 6.62 -5.10 -1.39
CA TYR A 220 5.98 -4.34 -0.32
C TYR A 220 5.00 -5.21 0.45
N ILE A 221 4.80 -4.87 1.72
CA ILE A 221 3.68 -5.35 2.52
C ILE A 221 2.50 -4.40 2.24
N GLY A 222 1.56 -4.82 1.41
CA GLY A 222 0.39 -4.02 1.07
C GLY A 222 -0.73 -4.17 2.09
N VAL A 223 -1.30 -3.06 2.52
CA VAL A 223 -2.39 -3.04 3.51
C VAL A 223 -3.49 -2.10 3.04
N ASP A 224 -4.72 -2.58 2.97
CA ASP A 224 -5.90 -1.73 2.85
C ASP A 224 -6.21 -1.20 4.26
N ALA A 225 -5.75 0.04 4.51
CA ALA A 225 -5.46 0.58 5.84
C ALA A 225 -6.68 1.26 6.48
N TYR A 226 -7.74 0.51 6.69
CA TYR A 226 -8.96 0.96 7.37
C TYR A 226 -8.90 0.74 8.89
N PHE A 227 -7.81 1.14 9.52
CA PHE A 227 -7.59 0.96 10.96
C PHE A 227 -8.56 1.80 11.80
N PRO A 228 -9.20 1.23 12.85
CA PRO A 228 -10.00 1.99 13.79
C PRO A 228 -9.11 2.87 14.68
N VAL A 229 -9.33 4.19 14.63
CA VAL A 229 -8.46 5.19 15.29
C VAL A 229 -9.17 6.10 16.27
N ALA A 230 -10.51 6.14 16.27
CA ALA A 230 -11.28 6.99 17.16
C ALA A 230 -12.68 6.43 17.40
N LEU A 231 -13.26 6.70 18.57
CA LEU A 231 -14.59 6.22 18.93
C LEU A 231 -15.65 7.33 18.93
N SER A 232 -15.26 8.59 18.94
CA SER A 232 -16.18 9.72 19.00
C SER A 232 -16.91 9.97 17.69
N LYS A 233 -18.05 10.65 17.79
CA LYS A 233 -18.90 11.03 16.64
C LYS A 233 -18.12 11.91 15.65
N THR A 234 -17.42 12.91 16.16
CA THR A 234 -16.55 13.81 15.42
C THR A 234 -15.20 13.82 16.12
N PRO A 235 -14.26 12.94 15.72
CA PRO A 235 -12.97 12.84 16.38
C PRO A 235 -12.14 14.10 16.17
N THR A 236 -11.39 14.49 17.18
CA THR A 236 -10.34 15.50 17.02
C THR A 236 -9.10 14.86 16.38
N ILE A 237 -8.21 15.70 15.83
CA ILE A 237 -6.91 15.23 15.30
C ILE A 237 -6.12 14.52 16.41
N ASP A 238 -6.10 15.06 17.62
CA ASP A 238 -5.40 14.48 18.78
C ASP A 238 -5.96 13.09 19.17
N GLU A 239 -7.29 12.92 19.22
CA GLU A 239 -7.91 11.61 19.47
C GLU A 239 -7.52 10.58 18.41
N ALA A 240 -7.63 10.94 17.13
CA ALA A 240 -7.30 10.06 16.04
C ALA A 240 -5.79 9.74 15.97
N SER A 241 -4.91 10.70 16.26
CA SER A 241 -3.46 10.49 16.35
C SER A 241 -3.07 9.56 17.50
N LYS A 242 -3.72 9.66 18.65
CA LYS A 242 -3.56 8.70 19.74
C LYS A 242 -3.99 7.28 19.34
N GLY A 243 -5.08 7.18 18.56
CA GLY A 243 -5.51 5.90 17.99
C GLY A 243 -4.50 5.30 17.01
N TRP A 244 -3.86 6.13 16.18
CA TRP A 244 -2.81 5.70 15.25
C TRP A 244 -1.56 5.18 15.93
N LYS A 245 -1.22 5.67 17.13
CA LYS A 245 0.03 5.31 17.81
C LYS A 245 0.27 3.79 17.88
N ARG A 246 -0.70 3.03 18.38
CA ARG A 246 -0.58 1.56 18.50
C ARG A 246 -0.42 0.87 17.12
N TRP A 247 -1.12 1.39 16.10
CA TRP A 247 -1.05 0.83 14.75
C TRP A 247 0.30 1.12 14.11
N CYS A 248 0.87 2.31 14.33
CA CYS A 248 2.23 2.62 13.89
C CYS A 248 3.25 1.70 14.53
N GLU A 249 3.18 1.46 15.85
CA GLU A 249 4.05 0.54 16.58
C GLU A 249 3.95 -0.90 16.03
N ASP A 250 2.72 -1.37 15.78
CA ASP A 250 2.44 -2.70 15.20
C ASP A 250 2.97 -2.87 13.77
N LEU A 251 2.78 -1.85 12.92
CA LEU A 251 3.22 -1.84 11.52
C LEU A 251 4.75 -1.74 11.42
N GLU A 252 5.37 -0.89 12.22
CA GLU A 252 6.83 -0.74 12.31
C GLU A 252 7.49 -2.06 12.69
N ALA A 253 7.05 -2.67 13.80
CA ALA A 253 7.56 -3.98 14.23
C ALA A 253 7.39 -5.07 13.17
N PHE A 254 6.25 -5.08 12.47
CA PHE A 254 6.03 -6.06 11.40
C PHE A 254 6.90 -5.80 10.16
N SER A 255 7.08 -4.53 9.79
CA SER A 255 7.99 -4.09 8.72
C SER A 255 9.43 -4.50 9.01
N GLU A 256 9.89 -4.31 10.25
CA GLU A 256 11.23 -4.72 10.70
C GLU A 256 11.42 -6.23 10.64
N VAL A 257 10.46 -7.01 11.14
CA VAL A 257 10.53 -8.49 11.09
C VAL A 257 10.57 -9.00 9.65
N LYS A 258 9.80 -8.39 8.75
CA LYS A 258 9.74 -8.80 7.35
C LYS A 258 10.81 -8.13 6.46
N GLN A 259 11.54 -7.15 6.96
CA GLN A 259 12.54 -6.38 6.22
C GLN A 259 11.96 -5.77 4.93
N LYS A 260 10.72 -5.26 5.00
CA LYS A 260 9.99 -4.66 3.88
C LYS A 260 9.15 -3.48 4.34
N GLN A 261 9.10 -2.44 3.50
CA GLN A 261 8.24 -1.29 3.77
C GLN A 261 6.76 -1.65 3.65
N ILE A 262 5.95 -0.98 4.45
CA ILE A 262 4.49 -1.01 4.37
C ILE A 262 4.03 -0.03 3.29
N LEU A 263 3.13 -0.50 2.43
CA LEU A 263 2.43 0.30 1.44
C LEU A 263 0.92 0.27 1.76
N PHE A 264 0.29 1.41 1.97
CA PHE A 264 -1.17 1.45 2.06
C PHE A 264 -1.77 1.34 0.66
N THR A 265 -2.15 0.13 0.28
CA THR A 265 -2.77 -0.16 -1.03
C THR A 265 -4.15 0.47 -1.17
N GLU A 266 -4.80 0.74 -0.04
CA GLU A 266 -5.94 1.65 0.12
C GLU A 266 -5.83 2.37 1.46
N TYR A 267 -6.26 3.62 1.52
CA TYR A 267 -6.50 4.33 2.77
C TYR A 267 -7.55 5.43 2.58
N GLY A 268 -8.29 5.73 3.60
CA GLY A 268 -9.28 6.80 3.57
C GLY A 268 -10.31 6.71 4.68
N TYR A 269 -11.05 7.78 4.84
CA TYR A 269 -12.17 7.87 5.76
C TYR A 269 -13.37 8.46 5.03
N ARG A 270 -14.56 8.01 5.38
CA ARG A 270 -15.81 8.61 4.89
C ARG A 270 -16.08 9.91 5.60
N SER A 271 -16.80 10.81 4.95
CA SER A 271 -17.29 12.05 5.58
C SER A 271 -18.59 11.79 6.34
N VAL A 272 -18.51 10.98 7.39
CA VAL A 272 -19.66 10.56 8.21
C VAL A 272 -19.37 10.65 9.70
N ASP A 273 -20.42 10.65 10.51
CA ASP A 273 -20.29 10.46 11.95
C ASP A 273 -19.53 9.16 12.25
N PHE A 274 -18.68 9.17 13.27
CA PHE A 274 -17.86 8.02 13.68
C PHE A 274 -16.90 7.50 12.61
N ALA A 275 -16.43 8.35 11.71
CA ALA A 275 -15.54 7.96 10.60
C ALA A 275 -14.31 7.16 11.03
N GLY A 276 -13.77 7.42 12.22
CA GLY A 276 -12.60 6.72 12.76
C GLY A 276 -12.89 5.42 13.51
N LYS A 277 -14.17 5.06 13.72
CA LYS A 277 -14.53 3.88 14.54
C LYS A 277 -14.49 2.59 13.74
N GLU A 278 -15.12 2.58 12.59
CA GLU A 278 -15.22 1.43 11.68
C GLU A 278 -15.01 1.90 10.23
N PRO A 279 -13.78 2.33 9.88
CA PRO A 279 -13.51 2.99 8.59
C PRO A 279 -13.82 2.11 7.37
N TRP A 280 -13.82 0.78 7.51
CA TRP A 280 -14.13 -0.20 6.47
C TRP A 280 -15.61 -0.30 6.08
N ARG A 281 -16.55 0.29 6.87
CA ARG A 281 -17.98 0.19 6.58
C ARG A 281 -18.34 0.80 5.24
N SER A 282 -19.22 0.10 4.51
CA SER A 282 -19.63 0.51 3.18
C SER A 282 -20.46 1.79 3.17
N ASP A 283 -20.54 2.44 2.00
CA ASP A 283 -21.32 3.66 1.77
C ASP A 283 -22.83 3.51 2.04
N ARG A 284 -23.35 2.29 2.17
CA ARG A 284 -24.77 2.02 2.33
C ARG A 284 -25.27 2.11 3.77
N GLU A 285 -24.38 2.08 4.74
CA GLU A 285 -24.75 1.92 6.17
C GLU A 285 -24.75 3.22 7.00
N MET A 286 -24.17 4.30 6.48
CA MET A 286 -24.00 5.55 7.23
C MET A 286 -24.30 6.76 6.34
N ASN A 287 -25.31 7.56 6.69
CA ASN A 287 -25.81 8.64 5.83
C ASN A 287 -25.58 10.06 6.38
N SER A 288 -25.23 10.22 7.65
CA SER A 288 -24.99 11.55 8.25
C SER A 288 -23.67 12.14 7.76
N VAL A 289 -23.74 13.23 7.01
CA VAL A 289 -22.52 13.90 6.51
C VAL A 289 -21.79 14.58 7.65
N ASN A 290 -20.51 14.29 7.80
CA ASN A 290 -19.61 14.90 8.78
C ASN A 290 -18.23 15.14 8.15
N LEU A 291 -18.05 16.29 7.52
CA LEU A 291 -16.81 16.67 6.84
C LEU A 291 -15.65 16.87 7.83
N GLU A 292 -15.95 17.33 9.05
CA GLU A 292 -14.94 17.54 10.08
C GLU A 292 -14.34 16.20 10.55
N ALA A 293 -15.16 15.17 10.71
CA ALA A 293 -14.70 13.83 11.05
C ALA A 293 -13.74 13.28 9.98
N GLN A 294 -14.04 13.48 8.69
CA GLN A 294 -13.14 13.10 7.57
C GLN A 294 -11.84 13.91 7.61
N ASN A 295 -11.91 15.21 7.81
CA ASN A 295 -10.74 16.09 7.86
C ASN A 295 -9.79 15.71 9.00
N SER A 296 -10.32 15.55 10.21
CA SER A 296 -9.53 15.27 11.41
C SER A 296 -8.85 13.90 11.34
N THR A 297 -9.59 12.88 10.90
CA THR A 297 -9.03 11.51 10.75
C THR A 297 -7.99 11.44 9.64
N MET A 298 -8.19 12.13 8.52
CA MET A 298 -7.23 12.19 7.42
C MET A 298 -5.96 12.96 7.83
N GLN A 299 -6.11 14.12 8.50
CA GLN A 299 -4.97 14.88 9.02
C GLN A 299 -4.15 14.03 9.99
N ALA A 300 -4.81 13.36 10.94
CA ALA A 300 -4.15 12.50 11.92
C ALA A 300 -3.38 11.34 11.26
N LEU A 301 -3.91 10.75 10.18
CA LEU A 301 -3.22 9.73 9.40
C LEU A 301 -1.92 10.29 8.81
N PHE A 302 -1.97 11.42 8.13
CA PHE A 302 -0.79 12.05 7.55
C PHE A 302 0.27 12.38 8.61
N ASP A 303 -0.14 13.02 9.71
CA ASP A 303 0.76 13.44 10.79
C ASP A 303 1.41 12.25 11.52
N SER A 304 0.72 11.10 11.57
CA SER A 304 1.21 9.91 12.30
C SER A 304 2.08 8.99 11.46
N VAL A 305 1.82 8.89 10.14
CA VAL A 305 2.33 7.79 9.30
C VAL A 305 3.30 8.27 8.21
N TRP A 306 3.02 9.43 7.56
CA TRP A 306 3.71 9.77 6.30
C TRP A 306 5.22 9.97 6.42
N GLU A 307 5.72 10.43 7.55
CA GLU A 307 7.17 10.64 7.79
C GLU A 307 7.91 9.37 8.25
N LYS A 308 7.20 8.27 8.49
CA LYS A 308 7.82 7.04 8.99
C LYS A 308 8.69 6.38 7.92
N GLU A 309 9.88 5.90 8.30
CA GLU A 309 10.83 5.25 7.38
C GLU A 309 10.32 3.90 6.86
N TRP A 310 9.60 3.17 7.70
CA TRP A 310 8.96 1.91 7.33
C TRP A 310 7.79 2.07 6.34
N PHE A 311 7.31 3.29 6.11
CA PHE A 311 6.16 3.58 5.25
C PHE A 311 6.60 4.01 3.86
N ALA A 312 6.16 3.32 2.82
CA ALA A 312 6.46 3.63 1.42
C ALA A 312 5.54 4.70 0.81
N GLY A 313 4.36 4.88 1.38
CA GLY A 313 3.30 5.73 0.84
C GLY A 313 1.97 5.00 0.72
N GLY A 314 1.02 5.54 -0.01
CA GLY A 314 -0.28 4.88 -0.15
C GLY A 314 -1.18 5.45 -1.23
N PHE A 315 -2.29 4.74 -1.45
CA PHE A 315 -3.31 5.05 -2.44
C PHE A 315 -4.61 5.45 -1.75
N LEU A 316 -5.01 6.70 -1.97
CA LEU A 316 -6.23 7.26 -1.41
C LEU A 316 -7.47 6.57 -1.97
N TRP A 317 -8.31 6.00 -1.16
CA TRP A 317 -9.60 5.45 -1.51
C TRP A 317 -10.70 6.51 -1.32
N LYS A 318 -11.34 7.00 -2.40
CA LYS A 318 -11.13 6.73 -3.80
C LYS A 318 -11.28 8.00 -4.65
N TRP A 319 -10.81 7.99 -5.87
CA TRP A 319 -10.82 9.12 -6.79
C TRP A 319 -11.61 8.81 -8.05
N PHE A 320 -12.71 9.52 -8.27
CA PHE A 320 -13.52 9.38 -9.47
C PHE A 320 -12.98 10.24 -10.62
N ILE A 321 -13.16 9.76 -11.86
CA ILE A 321 -12.62 10.44 -13.04
C ILE A 321 -13.30 11.79 -13.32
N ASN A 322 -14.60 11.92 -13.09
CA ASN A 322 -15.37 13.16 -13.30
C ASN A 322 -15.33 14.02 -12.04
N HIS A 323 -14.22 14.68 -11.79
CA HIS A 323 -13.98 15.46 -10.57
C HIS A 323 -15.09 16.46 -10.26
N GLU A 324 -15.58 17.19 -11.27
CA GLU A 324 -16.58 18.26 -11.09
C GLU A 324 -17.98 17.74 -10.69
N GLU A 325 -18.25 16.45 -10.92
CA GLU A 325 -19.57 15.84 -10.74
C GLU A 325 -19.70 15.06 -9.41
N VAL A 326 -18.62 14.95 -8.64
CA VAL A 326 -18.56 14.04 -7.49
C VAL A 326 -18.13 14.72 -6.20
N GLY A 327 -18.40 14.08 -5.07
CA GLY A 327 -18.03 14.60 -3.76
C GLY A 327 -18.90 15.79 -3.32
N GLY A 328 -18.26 16.86 -2.87
CA GLY A 328 -18.92 18.07 -2.36
C GLY A 328 -19.42 17.93 -0.93
N THR A 329 -19.91 19.06 -0.39
CA THR A 329 -20.22 19.23 1.04
C THR A 329 -21.39 18.38 1.55
N ASN A 330 -22.22 17.87 0.65
CA ASN A 330 -23.38 17.03 1.00
C ASN A 330 -23.10 15.52 0.73
N ASN A 331 -21.86 15.14 0.44
CA ASN A 331 -21.49 13.78 0.10
C ASN A 331 -20.85 13.07 1.30
N SER A 332 -21.39 11.89 1.68
CA SER A 332 -20.94 11.07 2.82
C SER A 332 -19.88 10.02 2.47
N GLN A 333 -19.45 9.91 1.20
CA GLN A 333 -18.55 8.88 0.72
C GLN A 333 -17.07 9.17 1.02
N PHE A 334 -16.21 8.19 0.72
CA PHE A 334 -14.76 8.29 0.88
C PHE A 334 -14.12 9.38 0.03
N THR A 335 -14.63 9.60 -1.20
CA THR A 335 -13.99 10.56 -2.10
C THR A 335 -13.74 11.91 -1.43
N PRO A 336 -12.50 12.44 -1.53
CA PRO A 336 -12.18 13.77 -1.00
C PRO A 336 -12.60 14.90 -1.94
N GLN A 337 -12.95 14.58 -3.17
CA GLN A 337 -13.17 15.52 -4.26
C GLN A 337 -14.26 16.55 -3.90
N ASN A 338 -13.95 17.83 -4.10
CA ASN A 338 -14.82 18.96 -3.78
C ASN A 338 -15.23 19.05 -2.28
N LYS A 339 -14.41 18.49 -1.39
CA LYS A 339 -14.54 18.57 0.06
C LYS A 339 -13.33 19.27 0.68
N PRO A 340 -13.41 19.78 1.91
CA PRO A 340 -12.26 20.44 2.56
C PRO A 340 -11.04 19.54 2.70
N VAL A 341 -11.21 18.23 2.88
CA VAL A 341 -10.13 17.24 2.97
C VAL A 341 -9.25 17.15 1.70
N GLU A 342 -9.77 17.54 0.53
CA GLU A 342 -8.96 17.60 -0.69
C GLU A 342 -7.79 18.58 -0.56
N GLN A 343 -7.96 19.69 0.16
CA GLN A 343 -6.87 20.64 0.41
C GLN A 343 -5.82 20.10 1.39
N ILE A 344 -6.24 19.28 2.36
CA ILE A 344 -5.34 18.58 3.27
C ILE A 344 -4.44 17.63 2.47
N ILE A 345 -5.03 16.81 1.59
CA ILE A 345 -4.30 15.88 0.73
C ILE A 345 -3.34 16.62 -0.18
N ARG A 346 -3.80 17.67 -0.86
CA ARG A 346 -2.98 18.51 -1.75
C ARG A 346 -1.74 19.06 -1.04
N LYS A 347 -1.92 19.58 0.16
CA LYS A 347 -0.82 20.12 0.97
C LYS A 347 0.20 19.03 1.33
N HIS A 348 -0.27 17.86 1.80
CA HIS A 348 0.61 16.77 2.21
C HIS A 348 1.35 16.15 1.02
N TYR A 349 0.67 15.84 -0.06
CA TYR A 349 1.29 15.28 -1.26
C TYR A 349 2.36 16.21 -1.85
N LYS A 350 2.12 17.53 -1.84
CA LYS A 350 3.11 18.51 -2.27
C LYS A 350 4.42 18.45 -1.47
N ASN A 351 4.35 18.12 -0.18
CA ASN A 351 5.52 18.11 0.71
C ASN A 351 6.39 16.86 0.57
N PHE A 352 5.83 15.79 -0.04
CA PHE A 352 6.47 14.46 -0.13
C PHE A 352 6.64 13.96 -1.58
N ASN A 353 6.57 14.84 -2.56
CA ASN A 353 6.89 14.57 -3.98
C ASN A 353 8.36 14.72 -4.29
#